data_1bed7eb0cc8ae97fbeb3a96b9a075966
#
_entry.id   1bed7eb0cc8ae97fbeb3a96b9a075966
#
_cell.length_a   1.000
_cell.length_b   1.000
_cell.length_c   1.000
_cell.angle_alpha   90.00
_cell.angle_beta   90.00
_cell.angle_gamma   90.00
#
_symmetry.space_group_name_H-M   'P 1'
#
loop_
_entity.id
_entity.type
_entity.pdbx_description
1 polymer ?
#
loop_
_entity_poly.entity_id
_entity_poly.type
_entity_poly.pdbx_seq_one_letter_code
_entity_poly.pdbx_strand_id
1 'polypeptide(L)'
;MGIVQDENPFLGYRAIRLCLDRKDDIYIPQLRALLRASAFGNIKIMLPLITSMDEIREAKALISDIKKELDEKNIAYNKSIEVGIMVETAAASLLADIFAKEVDFFSIGTNDLIQYTMSVDRGNVKIAGLYSPFSPAVLRSINRIITEGKKAGIMVGMCGEAASDPLLIPVLLSWGMDEFSMSASSILKSRQIISGCDSKELKVKVDKVLEMSTEGEIKEYLKKLT
;
A
#
# COMPACT_ATOMS: atom_id res chain seq x y z
N MET A 1 12.64 -0.03 -30.28
CA MET A 1 11.91 -1.20 -29.78
C MET A 1 10.44 -0.82 -29.71
N GLY A 2 9.55 -1.48 -30.48
CA GLY A 2 8.11 -1.22 -30.43
C GLY A 2 7.59 -1.62 -29.06
N ILE A 3 6.88 -0.72 -28.40
CA ILE A 3 6.15 -1.04 -27.17
C ILE A 3 5.07 -2.03 -27.60
N VAL A 4 5.23 -3.30 -27.22
CA VAL A 4 4.15 -4.28 -27.36
C VAL A 4 3.05 -3.79 -26.42
N GLN A 5 1.91 -3.42 -26.99
CA GLN A 5 0.77 -2.97 -26.20
C GLN A 5 0.13 -4.21 -25.58
N ASP A 6 0.26 -4.36 -24.26
CA ASP A 6 -0.40 -5.44 -23.52
C ASP A 6 -1.92 -5.32 -23.69
N GLU A 7 -2.63 -6.44 -23.87
CA GLU A 7 -4.10 -6.45 -23.89
C GLU A 7 -4.70 -5.94 -22.58
N ASN A 8 -4.03 -6.21 -21.47
CA ASN A 8 -4.39 -5.78 -20.11
C ASN A 8 -3.20 -5.09 -19.41
N PRO A 9 -2.91 -3.82 -19.74
CA PRO A 9 -1.70 -3.12 -19.25
C PRO A 9 -1.58 -3.09 -17.72
N PHE A 10 -2.70 -3.02 -17.00
CA PHE A 10 -2.69 -3.04 -15.53
C PHE A 10 -2.28 -4.39 -14.94
N LEU A 11 -2.47 -5.50 -15.67
CA LEU A 11 -2.06 -6.85 -15.30
C LEU A 11 -0.73 -7.26 -15.93
N GLY A 12 -0.15 -6.42 -16.76
CA GLY A 12 0.98 -6.72 -17.63
C GLY A 12 2.35 -6.39 -17.05
N TYR A 13 3.24 -5.99 -17.96
CA TYR A 13 4.66 -5.74 -17.73
C TYR A 13 4.89 -4.34 -17.16
N ARG A 14 4.77 -4.21 -15.83
CA ARG A 14 4.92 -2.94 -15.09
C ARG A 14 5.49 -3.15 -13.69
N ALA A 15 5.83 -2.04 -13.02
CA ALA A 15 6.24 -1.99 -11.63
C ALA A 15 7.38 -2.97 -11.30
N ILE A 16 7.26 -3.78 -10.24
CA ILE A 16 8.33 -4.70 -9.84
C ILE A 16 8.71 -5.69 -10.94
N ARG A 17 7.75 -6.13 -11.77
CA ARG A 17 7.99 -7.05 -12.90
C ARG A 17 8.97 -6.46 -13.90
N LEU A 18 8.72 -5.19 -14.30
CA LEU A 18 9.62 -4.45 -15.18
C LEU A 18 10.97 -4.20 -14.50
N CYS A 19 10.96 -3.84 -13.20
CA CYS A 19 12.17 -3.53 -12.46
C CYS A 19 13.12 -4.74 -12.36
N LEU A 20 12.60 -5.92 -12.02
CA LEU A 20 13.41 -7.13 -11.88
C LEU A 20 13.89 -7.68 -13.22
N ASP A 21 13.10 -7.58 -14.28
CA ASP A 21 13.51 -7.98 -15.63
C ASP A 21 14.58 -7.03 -16.21
N ARG A 22 14.43 -5.73 -15.97
CA ARG A 22 15.37 -4.69 -16.41
C ARG A 22 16.24 -4.15 -15.27
N LYS A 23 16.77 -5.06 -14.45
CA LYS A 23 17.53 -4.69 -13.26
C LYS A 23 18.76 -3.84 -13.55
N ASP A 24 19.52 -4.17 -14.60
CA ASP A 24 20.81 -3.54 -14.87
C ASP A 24 20.69 -2.10 -15.37
N ASP A 25 19.70 -1.81 -16.19
CA ASP A 25 19.54 -0.51 -16.85
C ASP A 25 18.48 0.39 -16.21
N ILE A 26 17.58 -0.17 -15.40
CA ILE A 26 16.53 0.60 -14.73
C ILE A 26 16.64 0.49 -13.20
N TYR A 27 16.58 -0.73 -12.64
CA TYR A 27 16.30 -0.89 -11.23
C TYR A 27 17.52 -0.64 -10.34
N ILE A 28 18.65 -1.19 -10.67
CA ILE A 28 19.91 -0.97 -9.95
C ILE A 28 20.32 0.52 -9.94
N PRO A 29 20.27 1.25 -11.07
CA PRO A 29 20.47 2.70 -11.06
C PRO A 29 19.51 3.45 -10.12
N GLN A 30 18.22 3.09 -10.12
CA GLN A 30 17.22 3.70 -9.26
C GLN A 30 17.49 3.41 -7.78
N LEU A 31 17.70 2.14 -7.42
CA LEU A 31 18.01 1.74 -6.04
C LEU A 31 19.28 2.41 -5.52
N ARG A 32 20.33 2.46 -6.34
CA ARG A 32 21.59 3.16 -6.02
C ARG A 32 21.36 4.65 -5.77
N ALA A 33 20.52 5.30 -6.57
CA ALA A 33 20.18 6.71 -6.38
C ALA A 33 19.43 6.92 -5.07
N LEU A 34 18.44 6.08 -4.74
CA LEU A 34 17.69 6.14 -3.48
C LEU A 34 18.59 5.91 -2.26
N LEU A 35 19.46 4.90 -2.31
CA LEU A 35 20.44 4.64 -1.24
C LEU A 35 21.35 5.85 -1.02
N ARG A 36 21.91 6.43 -2.09
CA ARG A 36 22.76 7.63 -1.97
C ARG A 36 21.97 8.83 -1.43
N ALA A 37 20.75 9.03 -1.88
CA ALA A 37 19.89 10.11 -1.40
C ALA A 37 19.56 9.96 0.10
N SER A 38 19.50 8.74 0.62
CA SER A 38 19.23 8.48 2.04
C SER A 38 20.29 9.00 3.01
N ALA A 39 21.48 9.37 2.53
CA ALA A 39 22.49 10.06 3.34
C ALA A 39 22.08 11.50 3.69
N PHE A 40 21.14 12.09 2.96
CA PHE A 40 20.79 13.52 3.06
C PHE A 40 19.38 13.76 3.60
N GLY A 41 18.60 12.72 3.81
CA GLY A 41 17.22 12.87 4.26
C GLY A 41 16.58 11.55 4.70
N ASN A 42 15.39 11.68 5.27
CA ASN A 42 14.61 10.54 5.75
C ASN A 42 13.88 9.88 4.57
N ILE A 43 14.49 8.85 4.01
CA ILE A 43 13.99 8.10 2.84
C ILE A 43 13.71 6.65 3.25
N LYS A 44 12.62 6.11 2.73
CA LYS A 44 12.29 4.67 2.74
C LYS A 44 12.14 4.17 1.31
N ILE A 45 12.39 2.89 1.07
CA ILE A 45 12.21 2.25 -0.22
C ILE A 45 10.92 1.43 -0.17
N MET A 46 10.04 1.63 -1.13
CA MET A 46 8.78 0.89 -1.25
C MET A 46 8.74 0.13 -2.56
N LEU A 47 8.51 -1.20 -2.48
CA LEU A 47 8.43 -2.10 -3.64
C LEU A 47 6.99 -2.18 -4.13
N PRO A 48 6.68 -1.80 -5.38
CA PRO A 48 5.32 -1.77 -5.88
C PRO A 48 4.86 -3.10 -6.49
N LEU A 49 3.57 -3.35 -6.52
CA LEU A 49 2.89 -4.44 -7.24
C LEU A 49 3.42 -5.85 -6.88
N ILE A 50 3.72 -6.08 -5.62
CA ILE A 50 4.24 -7.36 -5.13
C ILE A 50 3.15 -8.44 -5.20
N THR A 51 3.54 -9.63 -5.67
CA THR A 51 2.68 -10.81 -5.75
C THR A 51 3.29 -12.05 -5.09
N SER A 52 4.61 -12.07 -4.88
CA SER A 52 5.32 -13.21 -4.30
C SER A 52 6.43 -12.79 -3.35
N MET A 53 6.86 -13.73 -2.49
CA MET A 53 8.00 -13.54 -1.61
C MET A 53 9.32 -13.46 -2.40
N ASP A 54 9.40 -14.15 -3.53
CA ASP A 54 10.61 -14.16 -4.36
C ASP A 54 10.93 -12.77 -4.91
N GLU A 55 9.89 -12.01 -5.31
CA GLU A 55 10.06 -10.61 -5.75
C GLU A 55 10.66 -9.73 -4.64
N ILE A 56 10.19 -9.90 -3.39
CA ILE A 56 10.70 -9.16 -2.23
C ILE A 56 12.17 -9.53 -1.98
N ARG A 57 12.48 -10.81 -1.97
CA ARG A 57 13.82 -11.32 -1.68
C ARG A 57 14.82 -10.93 -2.75
N GLU A 58 14.45 -11.00 -4.03
CA GLU A 58 15.30 -10.57 -5.14
C GLU A 58 15.59 -9.07 -5.04
N ALA A 59 14.57 -8.22 -4.80
CA ALA A 59 14.79 -6.79 -4.63
C ALA A 59 15.69 -6.48 -3.42
N LYS A 60 15.51 -7.17 -2.29
CA LYS A 60 16.37 -7.01 -1.10
C LYS A 60 17.79 -7.48 -1.33
N ALA A 61 18.01 -8.53 -2.13
CA ALA A 61 19.33 -8.98 -2.52
C ALA A 61 20.05 -7.91 -3.36
N LEU A 62 19.37 -7.32 -4.34
CA LEU A 62 19.93 -6.20 -5.13
C LEU A 62 20.29 -5.00 -4.25
N ILE A 63 19.43 -4.63 -3.31
CA ILE A 63 19.71 -3.56 -2.34
C ILE A 63 20.95 -3.89 -1.51
N SER A 64 21.09 -5.14 -1.05
CA SER A 64 22.26 -5.59 -0.28
C SER A 64 23.55 -5.50 -1.08
N ASP A 65 23.53 -5.91 -2.34
CA ASP A 65 24.71 -5.85 -3.19
C ASP A 65 25.12 -4.41 -3.53
N ILE A 66 24.15 -3.53 -3.75
CA ILE A 66 24.42 -2.10 -3.94
C ILE A 66 25.01 -1.47 -2.65
N LYS A 67 24.52 -1.86 -1.46
CA LYS A 67 25.08 -1.40 -0.18
C LYS A 67 26.56 -1.79 -0.06
N LYS A 68 26.93 -3.03 -0.40
CA LYS A 68 28.34 -3.47 -0.43
C LYS A 68 29.19 -2.63 -1.39
N GLU A 69 28.69 -2.41 -2.62
CA GLU A 69 29.36 -1.54 -3.60
C GLU A 69 29.61 -0.13 -3.07
N LEU A 70 28.61 0.47 -2.40
CA LEU A 70 28.73 1.81 -1.81
C LEU A 70 29.72 1.84 -0.64
N ASP A 71 29.74 0.80 0.20
CA ASP A 71 30.70 0.65 1.30
C ASP A 71 32.14 0.54 0.76
N GLU A 72 32.39 -0.27 -0.27
CA GLU A 72 33.72 -0.41 -0.92
C GLU A 72 34.21 0.92 -1.52
N LYS A 73 33.28 1.75 -2.03
CA LYS A 73 33.60 3.05 -2.62
C LYS A 73 33.61 4.19 -1.59
N ASN A 74 33.39 3.89 -0.31
CA ASN A 74 33.24 4.88 0.78
C ASN A 74 32.17 5.95 0.48
N ILE A 75 31.07 5.58 -0.17
CA ILE A 75 29.92 6.46 -0.47
C ILE A 75 28.91 6.33 0.65
N ALA A 76 28.56 7.47 1.27
CA ALA A 76 27.62 7.50 2.39
C ALA A 76 26.17 7.17 1.97
N TYR A 77 25.47 6.42 2.81
CA TYR A 77 24.05 6.12 2.74
C TYR A 77 23.51 5.76 4.11
N ASN A 78 22.19 5.75 4.31
CA ASN A 78 21.57 5.27 5.53
C ASN A 78 21.62 3.72 5.56
N LYS A 79 22.49 3.15 6.40
CA LYS A 79 22.63 1.68 6.54
C LYS A 79 21.37 1.00 7.02
N SER A 80 20.54 1.72 7.78
CA SER A 80 19.26 1.26 8.35
C SER A 80 18.05 1.73 7.53
N ILE A 81 18.21 2.00 6.23
CA ILE A 81 17.09 2.38 5.36
C ILE A 81 16.04 1.28 5.36
N GLU A 82 14.81 1.67 5.66
CA GLU A 82 13.66 0.76 5.69
C GLU A 82 13.21 0.40 4.27
N VAL A 83 12.85 -0.88 4.10
CA VAL A 83 12.33 -1.43 2.83
C VAL A 83 10.97 -2.05 3.08
N GLY A 84 9.93 -1.44 2.55
CA GLY A 84 8.55 -1.91 2.64
C GLY A 84 7.96 -2.27 1.28
N ILE A 85 6.70 -2.66 1.28
CA ILE A 85 5.96 -2.99 0.06
C ILE A 85 4.68 -2.19 -0.07
N MET A 86 4.25 -1.95 -1.30
CA MET A 86 2.88 -1.57 -1.60
C MET A 86 2.01 -2.83 -1.60
N VAL A 87 1.05 -2.89 -0.67
CA VAL A 87 0.07 -3.98 -0.65
C VAL A 87 -1.14 -3.53 -1.45
N GLU A 88 -1.15 -3.91 -2.72
CA GLU A 88 -2.12 -3.43 -3.71
C GLU A 88 -2.63 -4.53 -4.64
N THR A 89 -2.15 -5.77 -4.46
CA THR A 89 -2.63 -6.95 -5.18
C THR A 89 -3.42 -7.87 -4.26
N ALA A 90 -4.34 -8.67 -4.82
CA ALA A 90 -5.07 -9.68 -4.06
C ALA A 90 -4.10 -10.70 -3.42
N ALA A 91 -3.04 -11.09 -4.14
CA ALA A 91 -2.00 -11.98 -3.62
C ALA A 91 -1.31 -11.39 -2.39
N ALA A 92 -0.87 -10.12 -2.45
CA ALA A 92 -0.20 -9.47 -1.33
C ALA A 92 -1.12 -9.32 -0.11
N SER A 93 -2.41 -9.05 -0.32
CA SER A 93 -3.39 -9.01 0.77
C SER A 93 -3.56 -10.37 1.45
N LEU A 94 -3.65 -11.45 0.66
CA LEU A 94 -3.76 -12.81 1.19
C LEU A 94 -2.50 -13.28 1.93
N LEU A 95 -1.31 -12.85 1.48
CA LEU A 95 -0.01 -13.21 2.05
C LEU A 95 0.55 -12.18 3.03
N ALA A 96 -0.26 -11.22 3.48
CA ALA A 96 0.19 -10.14 4.35
C ALA A 96 0.88 -10.63 5.63
N ASP A 97 0.40 -11.72 6.23
CA ASP A 97 1.00 -12.36 7.41
C ASP A 97 2.40 -12.95 7.15
N ILE A 98 2.68 -13.34 5.91
CA ILE A 98 3.98 -13.87 5.50
C ILE A 98 4.91 -12.71 5.16
N PHE A 99 4.45 -11.74 4.37
CA PHE A 99 5.25 -10.61 3.92
C PHE A 99 5.65 -9.67 5.06
N ALA A 100 4.75 -9.48 6.05
CA ALA A 100 5.04 -8.65 7.23
C ALA A 100 6.25 -9.10 8.04
N LYS A 101 6.69 -10.35 7.91
CA LYS A 101 7.87 -10.89 8.60
C LYS A 101 9.19 -10.51 7.92
N GLU A 102 9.14 -10.06 6.68
CA GLU A 102 10.33 -9.80 5.86
C GLU A 102 10.47 -8.35 5.40
N VAL A 103 9.51 -7.48 5.72
CA VAL A 103 9.55 -6.07 5.33
C VAL A 103 9.39 -5.15 6.54
N ASP A 104 9.82 -3.90 6.40
CA ASP A 104 9.84 -2.93 7.50
C ASP A 104 8.52 -2.15 7.63
N PHE A 105 7.71 -2.08 6.56
CA PHE A 105 6.41 -1.42 6.57
C PHE A 105 5.53 -1.89 5.42
N PHE A 106 4.23 -1.66 5.56
CA PHE A 106 3.23 -1.75 4.50
C PHE A 106 2.71 -0.36 4.11
N SER A 107 2.46 -0.17 2.82
CA SER A 107 1.64 0.92 2.30
C SER A 107 0.49 0.31 1.47
N ILE A 108 -0.74 0.57 1.85
CA ILE A 108 -1.91 0.04 1.12
C ILE A 108 -2.18 0.94 -0.08
N GLY A 109 -2.00 0.41 -1.29
CA GLY A 109 -2.30 1.10 -2.55
C GLY A 109 -3.76 0.91 -2.93
N THR A 110 -4.67 1.74 -2.40
CA THR A 110 -6.11 1.49 -2.54
C THR A 110 -6.60 1.48 -3.97
N ASN A 111 -5.99 2.27 -4.85
CA ASN A 111 -6.44 2.35 -6.23
C ASN A 111 -6.28 1.01 -6.97
N ASP A 112 -5.12 0.39 -6.87
CA ASP A 112 -4.85 -0.89 -7.49
C ASP A 112 -5.46 -2.04 -6.67
N LEU A 113 -5.48 -1.95 -5.33
CA LEU A 113 -6.13 -2.96 -4.49
C LEU A 113 -7.62 -3.13 -4.81
N ILE A 114 -8.37 -2.04 -4.97
CA ILE A 114 -9.78 -2.08 -5.36
C ILE A 114 -9.91 -2.69 -6.75
N GLN A 115 -9.13 -2.21 -7.72
CA GLN A 115 -9.15 -2.68 -9.10
C GLN A 115 -8.94 -4.20 -9.18
N TYR A 116 -7.92 -4.73 -8.50
CA TYR A 116 -7.59 -6.15 -8.57
C TYR A 116 -8.50 -7.03 -7.71
N THR A 117 -8.96 -6.53 -6.55
CA THR A 117 -9.91 -7.27 -5.70
C THR A 117 -11.27 -7.38 -6.36
N MET A 118 -11.74 -6.31 -6.99
CA MET A 118 -13.06 -6.25 -7.62
C MET A 118 -13.03 -6.69 -9.09
N SER A 119 -11.85 -6.93 -9.67
CA SER A 119 -11.67 -7.25 -11.10
C SER A 119 -12.28 -6.17 -12.01
N VAL A 120 -12.10 -4.91 -11.67
CA VAL A 120 -12.67 -3.73 -12.35
C VAL A 120 -11.57 -2.82 -12.83
N ASP A 121 -11.52 -2.55 -14.12
CA ASP A 121 -10.68 -1.49 -14.67
C ASP A 121 -11.25 -0.12 -14.29
N ARG A 122 -10.53 0.61 -13.43
CA ARG A 122 -10.90 1.97 -12.97
C ARG A 122 -11.01 2.99 -14.12
N GLY A 123 -10.36 2.73 -15.25
CA GLY A 123 -10.45 3.56 -16.46
C GLY A 123 -11.70 3.31 -17.29
N ASN A 124 -12.44 2.23 -17.02
CA ASN A 124 -13.63 1.87 -17.79
C ASN A 124 -14.89 2.52 -17.21
N VAL A 125 -15.35 3.57 -17.87
CA VAL A 125 -16.52 4.36 -17.44
C VAL A 125 -17.80 3.53 -17.30
N LYS A 126 -17.97 2.46 -18.09
CA LYS A 126 -19.20 1.63 -18.05
C LYS A 126 -19.33 0.80 -16.78
N ILE A 127 -18.23 0.45 -16.15
CA ILE A 127 -18.17 -0.39 -14.95
C ILE A 127 -17.61 0.36 -13.72
N ALA A 128 -17.37 1.67 -13.85
CA ALA A 128 -16.83 2.49 -12.75
C ALA A 128 -17.68 2.42 -11.46
N GLY A 129 -18.98 2.17 -11.57
CA GLY A 129 -19.85 1.98 -10.41
C GLY A 129 -19.54 0.74 -9.56
N LEU A 130 -18.76 -0.21 -10.09
CA LEU A 130 -18.30 -1.39 -9.34
C LEU A 130 -16.98 -1.13 -8.59
N TYR A 131 -16.30 -0.04 -8.91
CA TYR A 131 -15.06 0.37 -8.26
C TYR A 131 -15.37 1.17 -6.99
N SER A 132 -15.36 0.50 -5.84
CA SER A 132 -15.71 1.13 -4.57
C SER A 132 -14.83 0.66 -3.41
N PRO A 133 -14.28 1.60 -2.61
CA PRO A 133 -13.56 1.26 -1.39
C PRO A 133 -14.49 0.70 -0.28
N PHE A 134 -15.80 0.87 -0.41
CA PHE A 134 -16.80 0.36 0.54
C PHE A 134 -17.27 -1.06 0.20
N SER A 135 -16.71 -1.70 -0.83
CA SER A 135 -16.99 -3.12 -1.08
C SER A 135 -16.58 -3.95 0.13
N PRO A 136 -17.44 -4.89 0.61
CA PRO A 136 -17.09 -5.78 1.71
C PRO A 136 -15.78 -6.54 1.49
N ALA A 137 -15.49 -6.95 0.25
CA ALA A 137 -14.25 -7.64 -0.10
C ALA A 137 -13.03 -6.72 0.10
N VAL A 138 -13.13 -5.46 -0.30
CA VAL A 138 -12.05 -4.47 -0.16
C VAL A 138 -11.81 -4.13 1.31
N LEU A 139 -12.86 -3.88 2.09
CA LEU A 139 -12.72 -3.56 3.52
C LEU A 139 -12.14 -4.73 4.32
N ARG A 140 -12.54 -5.97 4.03
CA ARG A 140 -11.94 -7.17 4.65
C ARG A 140 -10.47 -7.31 4.27
N SER A 141 -10.12 -7.02 3.02
CA SER A 141 -8.73 -7.01 2.54
C SER A 141 -7.89 -5.97 3.31
N ILE A 142 -8.37 -4.74 3.41
CA ILE A 142 -7.71 -3.65 4.14
C ILE A 142 -7.55 -4.01 5.62
N ASN A 143 -8.62 -4.48 6.28
CA ASN A 143 -8.58 -4.88 7.69
C ASN A 143 -7.55 -6.00 7.92
N ARG A 144 -7.49 -7.03 7.04
CA ARG A 144 -6.50 -8.08 7.10
C ARG A 144 -5.07 -7.53 7.02
N ILE A 145 -4.80 -6.66 6.04
CA ILE A 145 -3.46 -6.07 5.86
C ILE A 145 -3.03 -5.31 7.12
N ILE A 146 -3.91 -4.46 7.66
CA ILE A 146 -3.64 -3.71 8.89
C ILE A 146 -3.39 -4.67 10.05
N THR A 147 -4.26 -5.65 10.25
CA THR A 147 -4.18 -6.62 11.35
C THR A 147 -2.86 -7.40 11.30
N GLU A 148 -2.46 -7.91 10.15
CA GLU A 148 -1.23 -8.70 10.03
C GLU A 148 0.03 -7.82 10.15
N GLY A 149 0.03 -6.60 9.62
CA GLY A 149 1.11 -5.65 9.85
C GLY A 149 1.27 -5.29 11.33
N LYS A 150 0.16 -5.04 12.04
CA LYS A 150 0.18 -4.75 13.48
C LYS A 150 0.64 -5.93 14.32
N LYS A 151 0.24 -7.16 13.99
CA LYS A 151 0.75 -8.37 14.65
C LYS A 151 2.25 -8.53 14.49
N ALA A 152 2.79 -8.16 13.33
CA ALA A 152 4.22 -8.20 13.05
C ALA A 152 4.99 -7.01 13.64
N GLY A 153 4.30 -6.00 14.19
CA GLY A 153 4.91 -4.80 14.77
C GLY A 153 5.44 -3.81 13.72
N ILE A 154 5.01 -3.89 12.48
CA ILE A 154 5.42 -2.97 11.41
C ILE A 154 4.41 -1.84 11.21
N MET A 155 4.88 -0.71 10.68
CA MET A 155 4.03 0.42 10.31
C MET A 155 3.13 0.04 9.12
N VAL A 156 1.87 0.47 9.18
CA VAL A 156 0.92 0.32 8.08
C VAL A 156 0.37 1.68 7.68
N GLY A 157 0.73 2.13 6.49
CA GLY A 157 0.20 3.33 5.85
C GLY A 157 -0.79 3.01 4.75
N MET A 158 -1.48 4.03 4.26
CA MET A 158 -2.37 3.94 3.11
C MET A 158 -2.18 5.14 2.20
N CYS A 159 -2.18 4.89 0.90
CA CYS A 159 -2.23 5.92 -0.13
C CYS A 159 -3.41 5.68 -1.08
N GLY A 160 -3.68 6.66 -1.94
CA GLY A 160 -4.81 6.66 -2.84
C GLY A 160 -6.01 7.42 -2.30
N GLU A 161 -7.08 7.44 -3.07
CA GLU A 161 -8.24 8.29 -2.78
C GLU A 161 -8.99 7.90 -1.50
N ALA A 162 -9.03 6.61 -1.18
CA ALA A 162 -9.69 6.09 0.02
C ALA A 162 -9.05 6.61 1.34
N ALA A 163 -7.77 6.96 1.34
CA ALA A 163 -7.07 7.49 2.51
C ALA A 163 -7.63 8.85 2.99
N SER A 164 -8.32 9.58 2.12
CA SER A 164 -8.93 10.89 2.44
C SER A 164 -10.46 10.86 2.54
N ASP A 165 -11.08 9.69 2.40
CA ASP A 165 -12.53 9.56 2.49
C ASP A 165 -13.02 9.78 3.93
N PRO A 166 -13.93 10.74 4.19
CA PRO A 166 -14.36 11.08 5.53
C PRO A 166 -15.04 9.94 6.29
N LEU A 167 -15.70 9.02 5.59
CA LEU A 167 -16.37 7.86 6.23
C LEU A 167 -15.37 6.75 6.53
N LEU A 168 -14.28 6.65 5.75
CA LEU A 168 -13.25 5.62 5.95
C LEU A 168 -12.19 5.99 6.97
N ILE A 169 -11.85 7.26 7.12
CA ILE A 169 -10.83 7.71 8.10
C ILE A 169 -11.10 7.16 9.51
N PRO A 170 -12.32 7.27 10.10
CA PRO A 170 -12.60 6.70 11.42
C PRO A 170 -12.44 5.18 11.46
N VAL A 171 -12.81 4.49 10.38
CA VAL A 171 -12.68 3.04 10.24
C VAL A 171 -11.21 2.62 10.26
N LEU A 172 -10.41 3.22 9.39
CA LEU A 172 -8.99 2.93 9.24
C LEU A 172 -8.21 3.25 10.52
N LEU A 173 -8.51 4.39 11.15
CA LEU A 173 -7.91 4.81 12.41
C LEU A 173 -8.20 3.79 13.53
N SER A 174 -9.45 3.33 13.66
CA SER A 174 -9.84 2.36 14.69
C SER A 174 -9.27 0.96 14.45
N TRP A 175 -8.94 0.60 13.22
CA TRP A 175 -8.20 -0.63 12.90
C TRP A 175 -6.70 -0.52 13.16
N GLY A 176 -6.18 0.70 13.44
CA GLY A 176 -4.78 0.94 13.79
C GLY A 176 -3.90 1.38 12.63
N MET A 177 -4.47 2.04 11.61
CA MET A 177 -3.70 2.69 10.54
C MET A 177 -2.77 3.75 11.13
N ASP A 178 -1.49 3.74 10.73
CA ASP A 178 -0.48 4.66 11.25
C ASP A 178 -0.31 5.91 10.37
N GLU A 179 -0.50 5.77 9.06
CA GLU A 179 -0.24 6.84 8.10
C GLU A 179 -1.36 6.95 7.06
N PHE A 180 -1.76 8.18 6.78
CA PHE A 180 -2.73 8.54 5.74
C PHE A 180 -2.05 9.46 4.73
N SER A 181 -1.64 8.92 3.59
CA SER A 181 -1.02 9.68 2.50
C SER A 181 -2.08 10.16 1.51
N MET A 182 -2.16 11.47 1.32
CA MET A 182 -3.22 12.10 0.52
C MET A 182 -2.75 13.39 -0.13
N SER A 183 -3.58 13.97 -1.01
CA SER A 183 -3.32 15.27 -1.60
C SER A 183 -3.30 16.38 -0.54
N ALA A 184 -2.49 17.41 -0.75
CA ALA A 184 -2.33 18.53 0.19
C ALA A 184 -3.67 19.21 0.53
N SER A 185 -4.59 19.29 -0.43
CA SER A 185 -5.94 19.86 -0.23
C SER A 185 -6.82 19.09 0.76
N SER A 186 -6.57 17.79 0.95
CA SER A 186 -7.34 16.92 1.83
C SER A 186 -6.80 16.90 3.28
N ILE A 187 -5.54 17.29 3.50
CA ILE A 187 -4.86 17.12 4.79
C ILE A 187 -5.59 17.79 5.95
N LEU A 188 -5.97 19.06 5.81
CA LEU A 188 -6.57 19.81 6.92
C LEU A 188 -7.92 19.22 7.34
N LYS A 189 -8.76 18.84 6.38
CA LYS A 189 -10.05 18.19 6.65
C LYS A 189 -9.87 16.83 7.30
N SER A 190 -8.94 16.02 6.80
CA SER A 190 -8.66 14.69 7.37
C SER A 190 -8.10 14.79 8.79
N ARG A 191 -7.21 15.74 9.06
CA ARG A 191 -6.69 16.00 10.42
C ARG A 191 -7.82 16.40 11.40
N GLN A 192 -8.77 17.22 10.96
CA GLN A 192 -9.93 17.60 11.78
C GLN A 192 -10.75 16.36 12.15
N ILE A 193 -11.00 15.46 11.17
CA ILE A 193 -11.73 14.20 11.43
C ILE A 193 -10.95 13.33 12.43
N ILE A 194 -9.67 13.10 12.19
CA ILE A 194 -8.82 12.27 13.05
C ILE A 194 -8.78 12.79 14.47
N SER A 195 -8.65 14.11 14.66
CA SER A 195 -8.58 14.72 16.00
C SER A 195 -9.92 14.66 16.76
N GLY A 196 -11.05 14.52 16.06
CA GLY A 196 -12.37 14.33 16.63
C GLY A 196 -12.73 12.87 16.94
N CYS A 197 -11.88 11.90 16.57
CA CYS A 197 -12.17 10.47 16.75
C CYS A 197 -11.55 9.92 18.05
N ASP A 198 -12.35 9.18 18.82
CA ASP A 198 -11.85 8.22 19.81
C ASP A 198 -11.78 6.83 19.16
N SER A 199 -10.55 6.41 18.80
CA SER A 199 -10.33 5.15 18.08
C SER A 199 -10.73 3.91 18.90
N LYS A 200 -10.68 3.98 20.24
CA LYS A 200 -11.05 2.86 21.11
C LYS A 200 -12.58 2.71 21.18
N GLU A 201 -13.29 3.82 21.32
CA GLU A 201 -14.75 3.81 21.33
C GLU A 201 -15.31 3.37 19.97
N LEU A 202 -14.70 3.85 18.88
CA LEU A 202 -15.11 3.52 17.53
C LEU A 202 -14.88 2.06 17.16
N LYS A 203 -13.85 1.40 17.69
CA LYS A 203 -13.43 0.06 17.26
C LYS A 203 -14.58 -0.96 17.28
N VAL A 204 -15.32 -1.05 18.38
CA VAL A 204 -16.43 -2.01 18.51
C VAL A 204 -17.55 -1.71 17.52
N LYS A 205 -17.81 -0.43 17.25
CA LYS A 205 -18.84 0.01 16.30
C LYS A 205 -18.40 -0.28 14.86
N VAL A 206 -17.17 0.03 14.55
CA VAL A 206 -16.61 -0.08 13.20
C VAL A 206 -16.42 -1.54 12.75
N ASP A 207 -16.03 -2.44 13.64
CA ASP A 207 -15.83 -3.86 13.31
C ASP A 207 -17.10 -4.52 12.73
N LYS A 208 -18.29 -3.98 13.02
CA LYS A 208 -19.55 -4.44 12.42
C LYS A 208 -19.60 -4.33 10.89
N VAL A 209 -18.83 -3.43 10.28
CA VAL A 209 -18.82 -3.32 8.81
C VAL A 209 -18.26 -4.58 8.14
N LEU A 210 -17.46 -5.37 8.86
CA LEU A 210 -16.90 -6.64 8.35
C LEU A 210 -17.95 -7.76 8.26
N GLU A 211 -19.07 -7.62 8.95
CA GLU A 211 -20.18 -8.57 8.93
C GLU A 211 -21.23 -8.23 7.85
N MET A 212 -21.18 -7.01 7.31
CA MET A 212 -22.12 -6.53 6.32
C MET A 212 -21.86 -7.12 4.95
N SER A 213 -22.93 -7.28 4.17
CA SER A 213 -22.92 -7.98 2.89
C SER A 213 -22.86 -7.07 1.68
N THR A 214 -23.28 -5.82 1.83
CA THR A 214 -23.37 -4.87 0.70
C THR A 214 -22.74 -3.52 1.01
N GLU A 215 -22.28 -2.86 -0.04
CA GLU A 215 -21.77 -1.48 0.03
C GLU A 215 -22.79 -0.50 0.60
N GLY A 216 -24.07 -0.67 0.23
CA GLY A 216 -25.17 0.19 0.70
C GLY A 216 -25.33 0.12 2.20
N GLU A 217 -25.38 -1.10 2.77
CA GLU A 217 -25.45 -1.32 4.23
C GLU A 217 -24.28 -0.64 4.95
N ILE A 218 -23.05 -0.82 4.42
CA ILE A 218 -21.84 -0.24 5.00
C ILE A 218 -21.91 1.29 4.99
N LYS A 219 -22.22 1.90 3.85
CA LYS A 219 -22.32 3.36 3.74
C LYS A 219 -23.40 3.97 4.64
N GLU A 220 -24.58 3.35 4.69
CA GLU A 220 -25.65 3.80 5.57
C GLU A 220 -25.27 3.67 7.05
N TYR A 221 -24.59 2.60 7.40
CA TYR A 221 -24.12 2.38 8.77
C TYR A 221 -23.08 3.42 9.17
N LEU A 222 -22.06 3.63 8.34
CA LEU A 222 -20.99 4.58 8.63
C LEU A 222 -21.48 6.03 8.72
N LYS A 223 -22.45 6.44 7.87
CA LYS A 223 -23.09 7.77 7.95
C LYS A 223 -23.82 8.03 9.28
N LYS A 224 -24.19 7.00 10.00
CA LYS A 224 -24.85 7.13 11.33
C LYS A 224 -23.83 7.19 12.47
N LEU A 225 -22.58 6.85 12.19
CA LEU A 225 -21.49 6.87 13.19
C LEU A 225 -20.71 8.19 13.18
N THR A 226 -20.68 8.89 12.04
CA THR A 226 -20.04 10.19 11.83
C THR A 226 -21.03 11.33 11.94
#